data_05b35f0cb5bc8978bc3cd1832593948a
#
_entry.id   05b35f0cb5bc8978bc3cd1832593948a
#
_cell.length_a   1.000
_cell.length_b   1.000
_cell.length_c   1.000
_cell.angle_alpha   90.00
_cell.angle_beta   90.00
_cell.angle_gamma   90.00
#
_symmetry.space_group_name_H-M   'P 1'
#
loop_
_entity.id
_entity.type
_entity.pdbx_description
1 polymer ?
#
loop_
_entity_poly.entity_id
_entity_poly.type
_entity_poly.pdbx_seq_one_letter_code
_entity_poly.pdbx_strand_id
1 'polypeptide(L)'
;MLIYLAAISSDEDKSKFELIYRQYRNLMYYAANQILHNSSDAEDVVHQAFLKIIEILDTISEIKSHKTRSLIVTITERKAIDLYRSKSRTAVLPLDETYIGSVAANEIEHMAESDAIAAAIAALPARYREVLLLRYDNGFSYSEISKALDMTEAAVRKTVQRAKEALQRTLQTQEEDTDEDNR
;
A
#
# COMPACT_ATOMS: atom_id res chain seq x y z
N MET A 1 -9.60 -19.99 -6.33
CA MET A 1 -8.79 -19.76 -7.54
C MET A 1 -9.61 -19.87 -8.82
N LEU A 2 -10.35 -20.94 -9.06
CA LEU A 2 -11.15 -21.12 -10.30
C LEU A 2 -12.10 -19.97 -10.63
N ILE A 3 -12.72 -19.33 -9.62
CA ILE A 3 -13.63 -18.19 -9.81
C ILE A 3 -12.93 -17.02 -10.48
N TYR A 4 -11.67 -16.73 -10.14
CA TYR A 4 -10.91 -15.64 -10.73
C TYR A 4 -10.54 -15.90 -12.19
N LEU A 5 -10.18 -17.15 -12.51
CA LEU A 5 -9.79 -17.54 -13.87
C LEU A 5 -10.95 -17.42 -14.86
N ALA A 6 -12.19 -17.55 -14.40
CA ALA A 6 -13.37 -17.33 -15.22
C ALA A 6 -13.55 -15.86 -15.65
N ALA A 7 -12.97 -14.92 -14.90
CA ALA A 7 -13.01 -13.48 -15.22
C ALA A 7 -11.89 -13.04 -16.17
N ILE A 8 -10.94 -13.92 -16.48
CA ILE A 8 -9.77 -13.61 -17.31
C ILE A 8 -9.93 -14.29 -18.67
N SER A 9 -9.85 -13.50 -19.74
CA SER A 9 -10.09 -13.99 -21.10
C SER A 9 -8.87 -14.65 -21.74
N SER A 10 -7.66 -14.14 -21.47
CA SER A 10 -6.41 -14.62 -22.06
C SER A 10 -5.79 -15.74 -21.23
N ASP A 11 -5.28 -16.78 -21.88
CA ASP A 11 -4.57 -17.88 -21.18
C ASP A 11 -3.21 -17.43 -20.63
N GLU A 12 -2.57 -16.45 -21.26
CA GLU A 12 -1.36 -15.81 -20.74
C GLU A 12 -1.65 -15.09 -19.43
N ASP A 13 -2.72 -14.29 -19.38
CA ASP A 13 -3.16 -13.58 -18.18
C ASP A 13 -3.61 -14.55 -17.07
N LYS A 14 -4.25 -15.67 -17.42
CA LYS A 14 -4.58 -16.73 -16.44
C LYS A 14 -3.32 -17.28 -15.79
N SER A 15 -2.31 -17.63 -16.60
CA SER A 15 -1.05 -18.17 -16.11
C SER A 15 -0.32 -17.16 -15.23
N LYS A 16 -0.29 -15.89 -15.64
CA LYS A 16 0.27 -14.77 -14.89
C LYS A 16 -0.45 -14.58 -13.56
N PHE A 17 -1.78 -14.58 -13.56
CA PHE A 17 -2.59 -14.46 -12.35
C PHE A 17 -2.38 -15.64 -11.39
N GLU A 18 -2.29 -16.88 -11.88
CA GLU A 18 -2.00 -18.04 -11.03
C GLU A 18 -0.67 -17.90 -10.28
N LEU A 19 0.38 -17.39 -10.95
CA LEU A 19 1.66 -17.13 -10.31
C LEU A 19 1.54 -16.06 -9.23
N ILE A 20 0.84 -14.96 -9.52
CA ILE A 20 0.57 -13.89 -8.54
C ILE A 20 -0.21 -14.44 -7.34
N TYR A 21 -1.27 -15.22 -7.58
CA TYR A 21 -2.07 -15.82 -6.53
C TYR A 21 -1.24 -16.69 -5.59
N ARG A 22 -0.43 -17.60 -6.15
CA ARG A 22 0.43 -18.51 -5.37
C ARG A 22 1.49 -17.75 -4.58
N GLN A 23 2.07 -16.71 -5.17
CA GLN A 23 3.16 -15.94 -4.59
C GLN A 23 2.67 -15.04 -3.44
N TYR A 24 1.49 -14.41 -3.59
CA TYR A 24 1.11 -13.28 -2.74
C TYR A 24 -0.09 -13.53 -1.83
N ARG A 25 -0.88 -14.59 -2.02
CA ARG A 25 -2.08 -14.85 -1.22
C ARG A 25 -1.82 -14.79 0.30
N ASN A 26 -0.77 -15.44 0.78
CA ASN A 26 -0.47 -15.49 2.21
C ASN A 26 0.00 -14.13 2.74
N LEU A 27 0.79 -13.39 1.97
CA LEU A 27 1.23 -12.03 2.31
C LEU A 27 0.04 -11.08 2.39
N MET A 28 -0.88 -11.15 1.42
CA MET A 28 -2.10 -10.34 1.39
C MET A 28 -3.00 -10.65 2.59
N TYR A 29 -3.18 -11.93 2.92
CA TYR A 29 -3.94 -12.32 4.09
C TYR A 29 -3.31 -11.78 5.38
N TYR A 30 -1.99 -11.91 5.52
CA TYR A 30 -1.27 -11.36 6.67
C TYR A 30 -1.48 -9.85 6.78
N ALA A 31 -1.26 -9.10 5.70
CA ALA A 31 -1.43 -7.64 5.67
C ALA A 31 -2.87 -7.21 6.03
N ALA A 32 -3.88 -7.89 5.48
CA ALA A 32 -5.28 -7.60 5.80
C ALA A 32 -5.61 -7.92 7.26
N ASN A 33 -5.14 -9.07 7.77
CA ASN A 33 -5.45 -9.51 9.13
C ASN A 33 -4.77 -8.66 10.22
N GLN A 34 -3.61 -8.05 9.92
CA GLN A 34 -2.97 -7.06 10.82
C GLN A 34 -3.85 -5.83 11.05
N ILE A 35 -4.64 -5.43 10.06
CA ILE A 35 -5.53 -4.25 10.15
C ILE A 35 -6.89 -4.63 10.74
N LEU A 36 -7.43 -5.79 10.36
CA LEU A 36 -8.82 -6.15 10.65
C LEU A 36 -8.96 -6.98 11.92
N HIS A 37 -7.93 -7.70 12.32
CA HIS A 37 -7.93 -8.65 13.45
C HIS A 37 -9.11 -9.64 13.39
N ASN A 38 -9.56 -9.96 12.17
CA ASN A 38 -10.67 -10.86 11.89
C ASN A 38 -10.37 -11.68 10.63
N SER A 39 -10.29 -13.00 10.77
CA SER A 39 -9.89 -13.90 9.69
C SER A 39 -10.88 -13.90 8.52
N SER A 40 -12.17 -13.86 8.78
CA SER A 40 -13.20 -13.84 7.73
C SER A 40 -13.15 -12.55 6.91
N ASP A 41 -13.02 -11.42 7.60
CA ASP A 41 -12.89 -10.11 6.96
C ASP A 41 -11.58 -10.02 6.16
N ALA A 42 -10.50 -10.60 6.66
CA ALA A 42 -9.23 -10.63 5.95
C ALA A 42 -9.31 -11.48 4.67
N GLU A 43 -10.03 -12.62 4.69
CA GLU A 43 -10.27 -13.43 3.51
C GLU A 43 -11.12 -12.69 2.47
N ASP A 44 -12.16 -11.98 2.90
CA ASP A 44 -13.01 -11.17 2.03
C ASP A 44 -12.22 -10.04 1.37
N VAL A 45 -11.35 -9.37 2.12
CA VAL A 45 -10.45 -8.33 1.59
C VAL A 45 -9.47 -8.90 0.58
N VAL A 46 -8.86 -10.05 0.86
CA VAL A 46 -7.97 -10.74 -0.09
C VAL A 46 -8.71 -11.07 -1.39
N HIS A 47 -9.96 -11.54 -1.28
CA HIS A 47 -10.79 -11.78 -2.46
C HIS A 47 -11.01 -10.51 -3.29
N GLN A 48 -11.42 -9.42 -2.66
CA GLN A 48 -11.62 -8.13 -3.34
C GLN A 48 -10.33 -7.56 -3.92
N ALA A 49 -9.20 -7.73 -3.23
CA ALA A 49 -7.90 -7.30 -3.72
C ALA A 49 -7.47 -8.10 -4.97
N PHE A 50 -7.72 -9.42 -5.02
CA PHE A 50 -7.47 -10.20 -6.23
C PHE A 50 -8.34 -9.78 -7.41
N LEU A 51 -9.61 -9.43 -7.20
CA LEU A 51 -10.45 -8.88 -8.27
C LEU A 51 -9.86 -7.58 -8.82
N LYS A 52 -9.36 -6.70 -7.93
CA LYS A 52 -8.68 -5.48 -8.34
C LYS A 52 -7.37 -5.73 -9.09
N ILE A 53 -6.59 -6.72 -8.67
CA ILE A 53 -5.36 -7.12 -9.36
C ILE A 53 -5.66 -7.61 -10.78
N ILE A 54 -6.76 -8.33 -11.00
CA ILE A 54 -7.19 -8.75 -12.34
C ILE A 54 -7.46 -7.54 -13.24
N GLU A 55 -8.11 -6.49 -12.74
CA GLU A 55 -8.40 -5.26 -13.51
C GLU A 55 -7.14 -4.51 -13.95
N ILE A 56 -6.04 -4.64 -13.21
CA ILE A 56 -4.79 -3.94 -13.48
C ILE A 56 -3.64 -4.88 -13.89
N LEU A 57 -3.96 -6.09 -14.31
CA LEU A 57 -2.98 -7.15 -14.58
C LEU A 57 -1.99 -6.75 -15.68
N ASP A 58 -2.42 -5.90 -16.61
CA ASP A 58 -1.60 -5.30 -17.67
C ASP A 58 -0.46 -4.41 -17.12
N THR A 59 -0.62 -3.82 -15.94
CA THR A 59 0.39 -2.97 -15.32
C THR A 59 1.51 -3.75 -14.61
N ILE A 60 1.30 -5.04 -14.38
CA ILE A 60 2.24 -5.92 -13.70
C ILE A 60 3.14 -6.58 -14.74
N SER A 61 4.38 -6.10 -14.88
CA SER A 61 5.35 -6.65 -15.84
C SER A 61 6.16 -7.81 -15.26
N GLU A 62 6.65 -7.67 -14.03
CA GLU A 62 7.50 -8.66 -13.36
C GLU A 62 6.87 -9.07 -12.02
N ILE A 63 6.48 -10.36 -11.91
CA ILE A 63 5.71 -10.85 -10.76
C ILE A 63 6.50 -10.78 -9.45
N LYS A 64 7.78 -11.13 -9.46
CA LYS A 64 8.61 -11.22 -8.26
C LYS A 64 9.35 -9.93 -7.90
N SER A 65 9.07 -8.83 -8.60
CA SER A 65 9.71 -7.55 -8.32
C SER A 65 9.22 -6.93 -7.02
N HIS A 66 10.06 -6.11 -6.38
CA HIS A 66 9.69 -5.27 -5.25
C HIS A 66 8.49 -4.37 -5.61
N LYS A 67 8.50 -3.79 -6.82
CA LYS A 67 7.41 -2.98 -7.36
C LYS A 67 6.06 -3.70 -7.30
N THR A 68 5.98 -4.95 -7.79
CA THR A 68 4.75 -5.74 -7.78
C THR A 68 4.33 -6.10 -6.36
N ARG A 69 5.28 -6.48 -5.49
CA ARG A 69 5.01 -6.76 -4.08
C ARG A 69 4.40 -5.55 -3.38
N SER A 70 5.02 -4.37 -3.48
CA SER A 70 4.51 -3.12 -2.90
C SER A 70 3.12 -2.76 -3.41
N LEU A 71 2.88 -2.90 -4.71
CA LEU A 71 1.56 -2.62 -5.30
C LEU A 71 0.47 -3.52 -4.71
N ILE A 72 0.73 -4.83 -4.65
CA ILE A 72 -0.23 -5.82 -4.14
C ILE A 72 -0.53 -5.60 -2.65
N VAL A 73 0.50 -5.34 -1.84
CA VAL A 73 0.34 -5.03 -0.42
C VAL A 73 -0.48 -3.75 -0.25
N THR A 74 -0.14 -2.67 -0.95
CA THR A 74 -0.86 -1.39 -0.87
C THR A 74 -2.34 -1.53 -1.24
N ILE A 75 -2.67 -2.28 -2.31
CA ILE A 75 -4.07 -2.55 -2.69
C ILE A 75 -4.80 -3.29 -1.57
N THR A 76 -4.15 -4.28 -0.97
CA THR A 76 -4.74 -5.11 0.08
C THR A 76 -4.98 -4.30 1.35
N GLU A 77 -3.98 -3.57 1.83
CA GLU A 77 -4.07 -2.73 3.03
C GLU A 77 -5.17 -1.66 2.87
N ARG A 78 -5.24 -1.04 1.70
CA ARG A 78 -6.26 -0.03 1.42
C ARG A 78 -7.67 -0.60 1.50
N LYS A 79 -7.93 -1.77 0.91
CA LYS A 79 -9.24 -2.43 1.04
C LYS A 79 -9.55 -2.85 2.47
N ALA A 80 -8.55 -3.26 3.24
CA ALA A 80 -8.71 -3.56 4.67
C ALA A 80 -9.10 -2.32 5.47
N ILE A 81 -8.44 -1.19 5.23
CA ILE A 81 -8.75 0.10 5.86
C ILE A 81 -10.16 0.56 5.51
N ASP A 82 -10.56 0.46 4.25
CA ASP A 82 -11.90 0.85 3.79
C ASP A 82 -12.99 -0.01 4.46
N LEU A 83 -12.77 -1.32 4.58
CA LEU A 83 -13.68 -2.22 5.30
C LEU A 83 -13.71 -1.88 6.80
N TYR A 84 -12.56 -1.68 7.44
CA TYR A 84 -12.46 -1.28 8.83
C TYR A 84 -13.24 0.01 9.10
N ARG A 85 -13.01 1.06 8.30
CA ARG A 85 -13.72 2.34 8.42
C ARG A 85 -15.21 2.21 8.19
N SER A 86 -15.63 1.36 7.25
CA SER A 86 -17.05 1.07 7.02
C SER A 86 -17.72 0.46 8.25
N LYS A 87 -17.05 -0.49 8.91
CA LYS A 87 -17.54 -1.13 10.13
C LYS A 87 -17.45 -0.22 11.37
N SER A 88 -16.41 0.58 11.47
CA SER A 88 -16.19 1.52 12.59
C SER A 88 -17.16 2.70 12.58
N ARG A 89 -17.81 3.03 11.46
CA ARG A 89 -18.92 4.00 11.46
C ARG A 89 -20.11 3.52 12.30
N THR A 90 -20.18 2.25 12.60
CA THR A 90 -21.19 1.62 13.45
C THR A 90 -20.69 1.35 14.89
N ALA A 91 -19.37 1.39 15.10
CA ALA A 91 -18.74 1.21 16.42
C ALA A 91 -17.59 2.23 16.59
N VAL A 92 -17.58 2.96 17.70
CA VAL A 92 -16.56 3.99 18.02
C VAL A 92 -15.28 3.31 18.50
N LEU A 93 -14.51 2.75 17.56
CA LEU A 93 -13.17 2.23 17.84
C LEU A 93 -12.15 3.01 17.01
N PRO A 94 -11.09 3.58 17.60
CA PRO A 94 -10.00 4.21 16.86
C PRO A 94 -9.25 3.15 16.04
N LEU A 95 -8.94 3.46 14.79
CA LEU A 95 -8.00 2.70 14.00
C LEU A 95 -6.60 2.96 14.56
N ASP A 96 -5.88 1.92 14.94
CA ASP A 96 -4.45 2.05 15.23
C ASP A 96 -3.71 2.14 13.89
N GLU A 97 -3.34 3.35 13.51
CA GLU A 97 -2.68 3.63 12.23
C GLU A 97 -1.23 3.07 12.15
N THR A 98 -0.68 2.56 13.25
CA THR A 98 0.66 1.96 13.29
C THR A 98 0.76 0.70 12.44
N TYR A 99 -0.37 -0.01 12.22
CA TYR A 99 -0.40 -1.21 11.38
C TYR A 99 -0.50 -0.92 9.87
N ILE A 100 -0.82 0.32 9.49
CA ILE A 100 -0.99 0.69 8.09
C ILE A 100 0.38 0.86 7.45
N GLY A 101 0.67 0.09 6.42
CA GLY A 101 1.97 0.09 5.75
C GLY A 101 3.04 -0.72 6.48
N SER A 102 2.68 -1.47 7.54
CA SER A 102 3.66 -2.23 8.34
C SER A 102 4.41 -3.28 7.52
N VAL A 103 3.77 -3.88 6.52
CA VAL A 103 4.40 -4.89 5.66
C VAL A 103 5.37 -4.26 4.65
N ALA A 104 5.09 -3.03 4.20
CA ALA A 104 6.03 -2.22 3.43
C ALA A 104 7.04 -1.48 4.35
N ALA A 105 6.63 -1.11 5.57
CA ALA A 105 7.44 -0.41 6.54
C ALA A 105 8.54 -1.29 7.16
N ASN A 106 8.36 -2.60 7.29
CA ASN A 106 9.44 -3.49 7.77
C ASN A 106 10.71 -3.42 6.90
N GLU A 107 10.58 -3.08 5.60
CA GLU A 107 11.75 -2.84 4.75
C GLU A 107 12.31 -1.42 4.95
N ILE A 108 11.45 -0.44 5.28
CA ILE A 108 11.84 0.96 5.56
C ILE A 108 12.42 1.10 6.98
N GLU A 109 11.91 0.38 7.98
CA GLU A 109 12.45 0.41 9.36
C GLU A 109 13.88 -0.08 9.44
N HIS A 110 14.25 -1.12 8.67
CA HIS A 110 15.66 -1.53 8.55
C HIS A 110 16.55 -0.49 7.86
N MET A 111 15.97 0.42 7.06
CA MET A 111 16.69 1.56 6.46
C MET A 111 16.66 2.80 7.36
N ALA A 112 15.62 2.98 8.18
CA ALA A 112 15.39 4.18 8.99
C ALA A 112 16.41 4.37 10.12
N GLU A 113 17.09 3.31 10.58
CA GLU A 113 18.18 3.43 11.55
C GLU A 113 19.41 4.13 10.97
N SER A 114 19.50 4.28 9.65
CA SER A 114 20.66 4.87 8.97
C SER A 114 20.34 6.04 8.05
N ASP A 115 19.06 6.40 7.84
CA ASP A 115 18.65 7.42 6.86
C ASP A 115 17.48 8.27 7.38
N ALA A 116 17.75 9.56 7.63
CA ALA A 116 16.75 10.54 8.09
C ALA A 116 15.55 10.66 7.15
N ILE A 117 15.74 10.44 5.84
CA ILE A 117 14.66 10.48 4.85
C ILE A 117 13.73 9.29 5.03
N ALA A 118 14.27 8.10 5.26
CA ALA A 118 13.47 6.90 5.49
C ALA A 118 12.64 7.04 6.77
N ALA A 119 13.23 7.56 7.86
CA ALA A 119 12.52 7.85 9.09
C ALA A 119 11.41 8.89 8.89
N ALA A 120 11.68 9.97 8.14
CA ALA A 120 10.68 10.99 7.83
C ALA A 120 9.52 10.43 6.97
N ILE A 121 9.80 9.55 6.01
CA ILE A 121 8.77 8.87 5.22
C ILE A 121 7.94 7.94 6.12
N ALA A 122 8.56 7.19 7.03
CA ALA A 122 7.88 6.30 7.97
C ALA A 122 6.91 7.07 8.90
N ALA A 123 7.26 8.30 9.28
CA ALA A 123 6.43 9.17 10.12
C ALA A 123 5.22 9.80 9.38
N LEU A 124 5.17 9.73 8.05
CA LEU A 124 4.04 10.29 7.30
C LEU A 124 2.77 9.48 7.50
N PRO A 125 1.58 10.15 7.42
CA PRO A 125 0.32 9.43 7.30
C PRO A 125 0.37 8.37 6.19
N ALA A 126 -0.20 7.18 6.44
CA ALA A 126 -0.13 6.03 5.55
C ALA A 126 -0.44 6.37 4.08
N ARG A 127 -1.51 7.16 3.85
CA ARG A 127 -1.92 7.58 2.51
C ARG A 127 -0.85 8.40 1.77
N TYR A 128 -0.05 9.19 2.49
CA TYR A 128 1.02 9.98 1.90
C TYR A 128 2.23 9.11 1.59
N ARG A 129 2.58 8.22 2.51
CA ARG A 129 3.64 7.22 2.33
C ARG A 129 3.37 6.33 1.12
N GLU A 130 2.15 5.75 1.02
CA GLU A 130 1.73 4.91 -0.10
C GLU A 130 1.98 5.57 -1.47
N VAL A 131 1.46 6.80 -1.66
CA VAL A 131 1.58 7.46 -2.96
C VAL A 131 3.00 7.88 -3.28
N LEU A 132 3.83 8.22 -2.28
CA LEU A 132 5.24 8.53 -2.48
C LEU A 132 6.03 7.28 -2.87
N LEU A 133 5.84 6.17 -2.17
CA LEU A 133 6.50 4.90 -2.49
C LEU A 133 6.09 4.40 -3.89
N LEU A 134 4.80 4.39 -4.20
CA LEU A 134 4.35 3.99 -5.55
C LEU A 134 4.94 4.90 -6.63
N ARG A 135 5.02 6.21 -6.39
CA ARG A 135 5.48 7.16 -7.40
C ARG A 135 7.00 7.19 -7.57
N TYR A 136 7.76 7.24 -6.47
CA TYR A 136 9.19 7.55 -6.51
C TYR A 136 10.08 6.34 -6.29
N ASP A 137 9.70 5.42 -5.44
CA ASP A 137 10.44 4.18 -5.22
C ASP A 137 10.10 3.14 -6.30
N ASN A 138 8.82 2.95 -6.57
CA ASN A 138 8.33 1.94 -7.53
C ASN A 138 8.14 2.47 -8.96
N GLY A 139 8.20 3.78 -9.18
CA GLY A 139 8.17 4.39 -10.50
C GLY A 139 6.83 4.33 -11.23
N PHE A 140 5.71 4.12 -10.53
CA PHE A 140 4.38 4.12 -11.16
C PHE A 140 3.99 5.51 -11.67
N SER A 141 3.34 5.56 -12.83
CA SER A 141 2.72 6.77 -13.36
C SER A 141 1.48 7.17 -12.53
N TYR A 142 1.07 8.43 -12.63
CA TYR A 142 -0.16 8.88 -11.98
C TYR A 142 -1.40 8.11 -12.45
N SER A 143 -1.43 7.71 -13.73
CA SER A 143 -2.51 6.90 -14.30
C SER A 143 -2.55 5.50 -13.69
N GLU A 144 -1.41 4.82 -13.56
CA GLU A 144 -1.31 3.50 -12.92
C GLU A 144 -1.72 3.57 -11.45
N ILE A 145 -1.22 4.56 -10.71
CA ILE A 145 -1.61 4.79 -9.30
C ILE A 145 -3.11 5.06 -9.20
N SER A 146 -3.70 5.86 -10.10
CA SER A 146 -5.12 6.17 -10.09
C SER A 146 -5.98 4.92 -10.25
N LYS A 147 -5.61 4.03 -11.16
CA LYS A 147 -6.27 2.74 -11.38
C LYS A 147 -6.14 1.81 -10.16
N ALA A 148 -4.91 1.69 -9.63
CA ALA A 148 -4.61 0.80 -8.50
C ALA A 148 -5.34 1.22 -7.21
N LEU A 149 -5.45 2.52 -6.98
CA LEU A 149 -6.01 3.08 -5.74
C LEU A 149 -7.46 3.57 -5.86
N ASP A 150 -8.15 3.30 -6.97
CA ASP A 150 -9.52 3.78 -7.25
C ASP A 150 -9.68 5.30 -7.03
N MET A 151 -8.70 6.07 -7.52
CA MET A 151 -8.67 7.53 -7.42
C MET A 151 -8.69 8.17 -8.81
N THR A 152 -9.07 9.46 -8.92
CA THR A 152 -8.80 10.22 -10.13
C THR A 152 -7.31 10.60 -10.21
N GLU A 153 -6.74 10.74 -11.41
CA GLU A 153 -5.35 11.20 -11.55
C GLU A 153 -5.12 12.57 -10.89
N ALA A 154 -6.11 13.46 -10.96
CA ALA A 154 -6.05 14.76 -10.31
C ALA A 154 -5.94 14.62 -8.77
N ALA A 155 -6.70 13.68 -8.19
CA ALA A 155 -6.62 13.38 -6.77
C ALA A 155 -5.26 12.77 -6.38
N VAL A 156 -4.71 11.88 -7.21
CA VAL A 156 -3.36 11.32 -7.00
C VAL A 156 -2.31 12.44 -7.02
N ARG A 157 -2.31 13.29 -8.06
CA ARG A 157 -1.37 14.43 -8.15
C ARG A 157 -1.43 15.33 -6.93
N LYS A 158 -2.65 15.69 -6.49
CA LYS A 158 -2.86 16.52 -5.29
C LYS A 158 -2.36 15.82 -4.01
N THR A 159 -2.58 14.51 -3.90
CA THR A 159 -2.12 13.72 -2.74
C THR A 159 -0.59 13.64 -2.71
N VAL A 160 0.05 13.37 -3.85
CA VAL A 160 1.52 13.37 -3.98
C VAL A 160 2.11 14.73 -3.62
N GLN A 161 1.50 15.83 -4.08
CA GLN A 161 1.96 17.18 -3.74
C GLN A 161 1.90 17.44 -2.22
N ARG A 162 0.77 17.11 -1.59
CA ARG A 162 0.60 17.26 -0.14
C ARG A 162 1.55 16.35 0.66
N ALA A 163 1.82 15.16 0.15
CA ALA A 163 2.75 14.23 0.76
C ALA A 163 4.18 14.76 0.74
N LYS A 164 4.60 15.40 -0.37
CA LYS A 164 5.92 16.09 -0.46
C LYS A 164 6.02 17.24 0.53
N GLU A 165 4.99 18.07 0.62
CA GLU A 165 4.95 19.20 1.55
C GLU A 165 4.99 18.72 3.01
N ALA A 166 4.34 17.60 3.32
CA ALA A 166 4.38 16.99 4.64
C ALA A 166 5.79 16.42 4.94
N LEU A 167 6.39 15.70 4.00
CA LEU A 167 7.74 15.17 4.13
C LEU A 167 8.77 16.27 4.39
N GLN A 168 8.70 17.37 3.63
CA GLN A 168 9.60 18.49 3.80
C GLN A 168 9.48 19.12 5.20
N ARG A 169 8.27 19.27 5.73
CA ARG A 169 8.05 19.76 7.10
C ARG A 169 8.65 18.82 8.15
N THR A 170 8.45 17.50 7.99
CA THR A 170 9.01 16.51 8.93
C THR A 170 10.53 16.56 8.94
N LEU A 171 11.18 16.70 7.79
CA LEU A 171 12.64 16.82 7.69
C LEU A 171 13.17 18.11 8.34
N GLN A 172 12.49 19.25 8.14
CA GLN A 172 12.88 20.53 8.77
C GLN A 172 12.79 20.48 10.29
N THR A 173 11.75 19.85 10.84
CA THR A 173 11.59 19.69 12.30
C THR A 173 12.72 18.81 12.89
N GLN A 174 13.12 17.75 12.19
CA GLN A 174 14.22 16.88 12.63
C GLN A 174 15.59 17.60 12.62
N GLU A 175 15.82 18.52 11.66
CA GLU A 175 17.04 19.34 11.61
C GLU A 175 17.10 20.33 12.78
N GLU A 176 15.97 20.96 13.14
CA GLU A 176 15.87 21.92 14.26
C GLU A 176 16.12 21.23 15.62
N ASP A 177 15.53 20.04 15.83
CA ASP A 177 15.72 19.26 17.07
C ASP A 177 17.18 18.79 17.25
N THR A 178 17.86 18.47 16.16
CA THR A 178 19.28 18.04 16.18
C THR A 178 20.24 19.19 16.51
N ASP A 179 19.91 20.42 16.11
CA ASP A 179 20.72 21.62 16.38
C ASP A 179 20.54 22.13 17.83
N GLU A 180 19.41 21.87 18.49
CA GLU A 180 19.19 22.23 19.90
C GLU A 180 19.91 21.27 20.85
N ASP A 181 20.03 19.98 20.51
CA ASP A 181 20.70 18.98 21.37
C ASP A 181 22.23 19.05 21.30
N ASN A 182 22.78 19.82 20.36
CA ASN A 182 24.21 20.00 20.14
C ASN A 182 24.77 21.38 20.67
N ARG A 183 23.98 22.08 21.46
CA ARG A 183 24.33 23.35 22.12
C ARG A 183 24.47 23.21 23.62
#